data_cec98923485f2c55bea7eea5fe05b627
#
_entry.id   cec98923485f2c55bea7eea5fe05b627
#
_cell.length_a   1.000
_cell.length_b   1.000
_cell.length_c   1.000
_cell.angle_alpha   90.00
_cell.angle_beta   90.00
_cell.angle_gamma   90.00
#
_symmetry.space_group_name_H-M   'P 1'
#
loop_
_entity.id
_entity.type
_entity.pdbx_description
1 polymer ?
#
loop_
_entity_poly.entity_id
_entity_poly.type
_entity_poly.pdbx_seq_one_letter_code
_entity_poly.pdbx_strand_id
1 'polypeptide(L)' 'MDINSISWDSTLLKVQFSNEKVIAFENVTFSEYQQLLSCLTAADIQLTKAMLNEMEMYHVHEMYHVHHVA' A
#
# COMPACT_ATOMS: atom_id res chain seq x y z
N MET A 1 4.37 4.52 10.93
CA MET A 1 3.61 3.65 10.02
C MET A 1 4.58 2.65 9.42
N ASP A 2 4.37 1.41 9.70
CA ASP A 2 5.27 0.36 9.22
C ASP A 2 4.56 -0.50 8.18
N ILE A 3 5.10 -0.49 6.98
CA ILE A 3 4.61 -1.33 5.90
C ILE A 3 5.38 -2.64 5.95
N ASN A 4 4.65 -3.74 6.06
CA ASN A 4 5.23 -5.07 6.10
C ASN A 4 5.51 -5.60 4.70
N SER A 5 4.57 -5.42 3.79
CA SER A 5 4.74 -5.85 2.41
C SER A 5 3.77 -5.12 1.50
N ILE A 6 4.12 -5.06 0.22
CA ILE A 6 3.21 -4.58 -0.82
C ILE A 6 3.17 -5.61 -1.94
N SER A 7 2.04 -5.69 -2.61
CA SER A 7 1.89 -6.52 -3.81
C SER A 7 1.02 -5.78 -4.82
N TRP A 8 1.32 -5.96 -6.09
CA TRP A 8 0.57 -5.33 -7.17
C TRP A 8 0.30 -6.36 -8.25
N ASP A 9 -0.96 -6.43 -8.68
CA ASP A 9 -1.38 -7.32 -9.73
C ASP A 9 -2.59 -6.75 -10.43
N SER A 10 -2.50 -6.60 -11.74
CA SER A 10 -3.63 -6.15 -12.58
C SER A 10 -4.31 -4.90 -12.04
N THR A 11 -3.54 -3.87 -11.73
CA THR A 11 -4.00 -2.58 -11.20
C THR A 11 -4.46 -2.58 -9.76
N LEU A 12 -4.45 -3.72 -9.09
CA LEU A 12 -4.79 -3.80 -7.66
C LEU A 12 -3.51 -3.81 -6.83
N LEU A 13 -3.37 -2.81 -5.97
CA LEU A 13 -2.26 -2.73 -5.03
C LEU A 13 -2.76 -3.08 -3.63
N LYS A 14 -2.11 -4.04 -2.99
CA LYS A 14 -2.38 -4.39 -1.60
C LYS A 14 -1.20 -4.00 -0.74
N VAL A 15 -1.47 -3.26 0.32
CA VAL A 15 -0.46 -2.83 1.28
C VAL A 15 -0.79 -3.46 2.63
N GLN A 16 0.13 -4.27 3.13
CA GLN A 16 0.00 -4.90 4.44
C GLN A 16 0.89 -4.17 5.43
N PHE A 17 0.30 -3.73 6.52
CA PHE A 17 0.99 -3.04 7.60
C PHE A 17 1.40 -4.01 8.71
N SER A 18 2.35 -3.60 9.53
CA SER A 18 2.86 -4.43 10.61
C SER A 18 1.83 -4.76 11.68
N ASN A 19 0.74 -3.99 11.77
CA ASN A 19 -0.38 -4.24 12.67
C ASN A 19 -1.44 -5.17 12.05
N GLU A 20 -1.10 -5.87 10.98
CA GLU A 20 -1.98 -6.80 10.24
C GLU A 20 -3.12 -6.13 9.48
N LYS A 21 -3.11 -4.81 9.42
CA LYS A 21 -4.06 -4.07 8.61
C LYS A 21 -3.68 -4.18 7.14
N VAL A 22 -4.65 -4.45 6.29
CA VAL A 22 -4.44 -4.50 4.84
C VAL A 22 -5.37 -3.50 4.17
N ILE A 23 -4.80 -2.69 3.29
CA ILE A 23 -5.55 -1.75 2.46
C ILE A 23 -5.34 -2.14 1.00
N ALA A 24 -6.42 -2.28 0.27
CA ALA A 24 -6.39 -2.56 -1.16
C ALA A 24 -6.78 -1.30 -1.94
N PHE A 25 -5.97 -0.95 -2.91
CA PHE A 25 -6.18 0.23 -3.76
C PHE A 25 -6.47 -0.23 -5.18
N GLU A 26 -7.60 0.20 -5.73
CA GLU A 26 -7.96 -0.09 -7.12
C GLU A 26 -7.37 0.92 -8.10
N ASN A 27 -7.24 0.50 -9.34
CA ASN A 27 -6.81 1.34 -10.46
C ASN A 27 -5.44 1.97 -10.26
N VAL A 28 -4.57 1.29 -9.54
CA VAL A 28 -3.19 1.73 -9.36
C VAL A 28 -2.39 1.33 -10.59
N THR A 29 -1.76 2.30 -11.24
CA THR A 29 -0.91 2.02 -12.39
C THR A 29 0.41 1.41 -11.95
N PHE A 30 1.09 0.74 -12.87
CA PHE A 30 2.41 0.20 -12.59
C PHE A 30 3.40 1.31 -12.20
N SER A 31 3.28 2.47 -12.81
CA SER A 31 4.12 3.64 -12.49
C SER A 31 3.92 4.08 -11.05
N GLU A 32 2.68 4.16 -10.59
CA GLU A 32 2.38 4.51 -9.20
C GLU A 32 2.93 3.48 -8.22
N TYR A 33 2.78 2.20 -8.55
CA TYR A 33 3.35 1.12 -7.75
C TYR A 33 4.87 1.23 -7.68
N GLN A 34 5.54 1.49 -8.81
CA GLN A 34 7.00 1.65 -8.83
C GLN A 34 7.46 2.84 -7.99
N GLN A 35 6.73 3.94 -8.01
CA GLN A 35 7.04 5.11 -7.21
C GLN A 35 6.95 4.79 -5.72
N LEU A 36 5.90 4.09 -5.31
CA LEU A 36 5.75 3.67 -3.92
C LEU A 36 6.87 2.73 -3.51
N LEU A 37 7.19 1.77 -4.35
CA LEU A 37 8.27 0.82 -4.10
C LEU A 37 9.62 1.53 -3.94
N SER A 38 9.87 2.54 -4.76
CA SER A 38 11.10 3.36 -4.67
C SER A 38 11.16 4.10 -3.34
N CYS A 39 10.05 4.67 -2.89
CA CYS A 39 9.98 5.37 -1.61
C CYS A 39 10.27 4.41 -0.45
N LEU A 40 9.72 3.20 -0.50
CA LEU A 40 9.95 2.19 0.52
C LEU A 40 11.41 1.73 0.54
N THR A 41 12.00 1.53 -0.63
CA THR A 41 13.39 1.11 -0.77
C THR A 41 14.34 2.19 -0.25
N ALA A 42 14.02 3.46 -0.50
CA ALA A 42 14.81 4.59 -0.02
C ALA A 42 14.55 4.93 1.46
N ALA A 43 13.59 4.24 2.09
CA ALA A 43 13.17 4.49 3.47
C ALA A 43 12.72 5.95 3.70
N ASP A 44 12.11 6.56 2.68
CA ASP A 44 11.58 7.90 2.78
C ASP A 44 10.17 7.85 3.38
N ILE A 45 10.11 7.95 4.70
CA ILE A 45 8.86 7.79 5.45
C ILE A 45 7.86 8.88 5.11
N GLN A 46 8.31 10.13 5.00
CA GLN A 46 7.42 11.25 4.74
C GLN A 46 6.79 11.16 3.36
N LEU A 47 7.58 10.86 2.35
CA LEU A 47 7.07 10.72 0.99
C LEU A 47 6.17 9.50 0.86
N THR A 48 6.51 8.40 1.50
CA THR A 48 5.69 7.20 1.53
C THR A 48 4.31 7.50 2.13
N LYS A 49 4.28 8.21 3.26
CA LYS A 49 3.01 8.61 3.89
C LYS A 49 2.19 9.52 2.99
N ALA A 50 2.83 10.48 2.33
CA ALA A 50 2.14 11.40 1.43
C ALA A 50 1.51 10.64 0.26
N MET A 51 2.24 9.70 -0.33
CA MET A 51 1.73 8.87 -1.41
C MET A 51 0.56 8.00 -0.96
N LEU A 52 0.66 7.36 0.20
CA LEU A 52 -0.41 6.53 0.74
C LEU A 52 -1.66 7.34 1.04
N ASN A 53 -1.52 8.54 1.59
CA ASN A 53 -2.66 9.41 1.85
C ASN A 53 -3.37 9.81 0.56
N GLU A 54 -2.61 10.13 -0.48
CA GLU A 54 -3.16 10.47 -1.78
C GLU A 54 -3.88 9.27 -2.39
N MET A 55 -3.28 8.10 -2.31
CA MET A 55 -3.89 6.87 -2.80
C MET A 55 -5.17 6.51 -2.04
N GLU A 56 -5.21 6.73 -0.74
CA GLU A 56 -6.42 6.52 0.06
C GLU A 56 -7.57 7.39 -0.42
N MET A 57 -7.28 8.62 -0.86
CA MET A 57 -8.33 9.51 -1.37
C MET A 57 -8.93 9.05 -2.69
N TYR A 58 -8.12 8.45 -3.56
CA TYR A 58 -8.52 8.21 -4.95
C TYR A 58 -8.66 6.75 -5.33
N HIS A 59 -8.00 5.86 -4.62
CA HIS A 59 -7.86 4.47 -5.05
C HIS A 59 -8.38 3.44 -4.05
N VAL A 60 -8.74 3.83 -2.83
CA VAL A 60 -9.16 2.84 -1.83
C VAL A 60 -10.35 2.06 -2.34
N HIS A 61 -10.20 0.76 -2.38
CA HIS A 61 -11.26 -0.17 -2.71
C HIS A 61 -11.80 -0.83 -1.45
N GLU A 62 -10.90 -1.27 -0.58
CA GLU A 62 -11.26 -2.10 0.55
C GLU A 62 -10.20 -1.95 1.66
N MET A 63 -10.66 -2.03 2.91
CA MET A 63 -9.77 -1.99 4.07
C MET A 63 -10.18 -3.11 5.01
N TYR A 64 -9.23 -3.97 5.39
CA TYR A 64 -9.51 -5.11 6.25
C TYR A 64 -8.26 -5.52 7.04
N HIS A 65 -8.48 -6.37 8.03
CA HIS A 65 -7.39 -6.95 8.80
C HIS A 65 -7.16 -8.39 8.37
N VAL A 66 -5.89 -8.78 8.33
CA VAL A 66 -5.53 -10.16 8.12
C VAL A 66 -5.76 -10.94 9.41
N HIS A 67 -6.52 -12.02 9.32
CA HIS A 67 -6.75 -12.90 10.45
C HIS A 67 -5.82 -14.11 10.35
N HIS A 68 -5.05 -14.34 11.39
CA HIS A 68 -4.27 -15.57 11.48
C HIS A 68 -5.17 -16.69 11.94
N VAL A 69 -5.35 -17.66 11.08
CA VAL A 69 -6.05 -18.88 11.44
C VAL A 69 -5.02 -19.84 12.00
N ALA A 70 -5.15 -20.11 13.25
CA ALA A 70 -4.24 -21.03 13.91
C ALA A 70 -4.43 -22.45 13.40
#